data_ccc06e05dc84e88e655892f34b7b145b
#
_entry.id   ccc06e05dc84e88e655892f34b7b145b
#
_cell.length_a   1.000
_cell.length_b   1.000
_cell.length_c   1.000
_cell.angle_alpha   90.00
_cell.angle_beta   90.00
_cell.angle_gamma   90.00
#
_symmetry.space_group_name_H-M   'P 1'
#
loop_
_entity.id
_entity.type
_entity.pdbx_description
1 polymer ?
#
loop_
_entity_poly.entity_id
_entity_poly.type
_entity_poly.pdbx_seq_one_letter_code
_entity_poly.pdbx_strand_id
1 'polypeptide(L)'
;MPWSPLSDFPAHLHAVAARIRVACFDVDGTLTDGQLYYDREGNESKAYFVQDGLGLKLLQRHGIHPVLITARNSQSALKRGADLGIDTQIAVGDKLASVQHLCQAHGIGLDQVAFLGDDLPDLAPLCAVGLAVAPANAHPWVAERVHWQTRAAGGRGAGRELCDVLLAAQGKVDAVLAEFGA
;
A
#
# COMPACT_ATOMS: atom_id res chain seq x y z
N MET A 1 1.08 24.14 15.06
CA MET A 1 2.09 23.10 14.87
C MET A 1 2.21 22.83 13.38
N PRO A 2 3.40 22.51 12.84
CA PRO A 2 3.50 22.09 11.46
C PRO A 2 2.63 20.85 11.24
N TRP A 3 2.13 20.67 10.01
CA TRP A 3 1.34 19.51 9.64
C TRP A 3 2.18 18.22 9.76
N SER A 4 1.57 17.14 10.25
CA SER A 4 2.21 15.84 10.35
C SER A 4 1.27 14.76 9.78
N PRO A 5 1.79 13.77 9.04
CA PRO A 5 1.00 12.62 8.60
C PRO A 5 0.32 11.85 9.75
N LEU A 6 0.86 11.97 10.97
CA LEU A 6 0.32 11.31 12.15
C LEU A 6 -0.81 12.10 12.84
N SER A 7 -1.12 13.33 12.39
CA SER A 7 -2.13 14.17 13.06
C SER A 7 -3.53 13.54 13.06
N ASP A 8 -3.87 12.81 12.00
CA ASP A 8 -5.16 12.15 11.83
C ASP A 8 -5.05 10.61 11.92
N PHE A 9 -3.85 10.10 12.19
CA PHE A 9 -3.61 8.67 12.35
C PHE A 9 -3.81 8.26 13.82
N PRO A 10 -4.55 7.16 14.11
CA PRO A 10 -4.88 6.78 15.48
C PRO A 10 -3.65 6.57 16.36
N ALA A 11 -3.55 7.27 17.48
CA ALA A 11 -2.37 7.25 18.36
C ALA A 11 -2.00 5.84 18.85
N HIS A 12 -3.00 4.97 19.08
CA HIS A 12 -2.74 3.58 19.50
C HIS A 12 -2.08 2.72 18.42
N LEU A 13 -2.09 3.15 17.15
CA LEU A 13 -1.43 2.47 16.02
C LEU A 13 0.00 2.97 15.74
N HIS A 14 0.46 4.05 16.37
CA HIS A 14 1.80 4.61 16.14
C HIS A 14 2.90 3.57 16.37
N ALA A 15 2.83 2.83 17.50
CA ALA A 15 3.81 1.79 17.80
C ALA A 15 3.76 0.61 16.81
N VAL A 16 2.60 0.31 16.23
CA VAL A 16 2.46 -0.70 15.18
C VAL A 16 3.12 -0.21 13.91
N ALA A 17 2.77 1.00 13.43
CA ALA A 17 3.33 1.59 12.23
C ALA A 17 4.87 1.74 12.29
N ALA A 18 5.42 2.03 13.47
CA ALA A 18 6.85 2.13 13.70
C ALA A 18 7.61 0.81 13.50
N ARG A 19 6.94 -0.35 13.58
CA ARG A 19 7.56 -1.68 13.44
C ARG A 19 7.40 -2.29 12.05
N ILE A 20 6.66 -1.66 11.15
CA ILE A 20 6.40 -2.19 9.80
C ILE A 20 7.70 -2.26 9.00
N ARG A 21 7.95 -3.43 8.41
CA ARG A 21 9.11 -3.73 7.56
C ARG A 21 8.72 -3.96 6.11
N VAL A 22 7.53 -4.48 5.88
CA VAL A 22 6.95 -4.75 4.55
C VAL A 22 5.61 -4.05 4.45
N ALA A 23 5.36 -3.37 3.34
CA ALA A 23 4.09 -2.74 3.03
C ALA A 23 3.54 -3.29 1.71
N CYS A 24 2.45 -4.04 1.78
CA CYS A 24 1.78 -4.64 0.64
C CYS A 24 0.62 -3.76 0.18
N PHE A 25 0.47 -3.62 -1.11
CA PHE A 25 -0.56 -2.79 -1.73
C PHE A 25 -1.32 -3.61 -2.77
N ASP A 26 -2.64 -3.71 -2.63
CA ASP A 26 -3.46 -4.09 -3.77
C ASP A 26 -3.37 -3.03 -4.87
N VAL A 27 -3.81 -3.36 -6.08
CA VAL A 27 -3.69 -2.47 -7.24
C VAL A 27 -5.04 -1.89 -7.64
N ASP A 28 -6.02 -2.73 -7.92
CA ASP A 28 -7.29 -2.32 -8.54
C ASP A 28 -8.27 -1.81 -7.47
N GLY A 29 -8.55 -0.51 -7.45
CA GLY A 29 -9.35 0.15 -6.40
C GLY A 29 -8.50 0.71 -5.25
N THR A 30 -7.23 0.33 -5.17
CA THR A 30 -6.28 0.78 -4.15
C THR A 30 -5.25 1.77 -4.71
N LEU A 31 -4.39 1.37 -5.65
CA LEU A 31 -3.44 2.24 -6.36
C LEU A 31 -4.01 2.81 -7.65
N THR A 32 -5.17 2.33 -8.07
CA THR A 32 -5.99 2.85 -9.16
C THR A 32 -7.37 3.21 -8.63
N ASP A 33 -8.19 3.84 -9.47
CA ASP A 33 -9.59 4.15 -9.14
C ASP A 33 -10.54 2.96 -9.26
N GLY A 34 -10.01 1.75 -9.57
CA GLY A 34 -10.79 0.52 -9.75
C GLY A 34 -11.52 0.42 -11.09
N GLN A 35 -11.42 1.43 -11.95
CA GLN A 35 -12.05 1.40 -13.28
C GLN A 35 -11.17 0.65 -14.28
N LEU A 36 -11.83 -0.10 -15.16
CA LEU A 36 -11.18 -0.84 -16.24
C LEU A 36 -11.44 -0.11 -17.56
N TYR A 37 -10.36 0.29 -18.21
CA TYR A 37 -10.41 0.92 -19.52
C TYR A 37 -9.95 -0.09 -20.57
N TYR A 38 -10.81 -0.38 -21.54
CA TYR A 38 -10.47 -1.28 -22.66
C TYR A 38 -10.44 -0.50 -23.98
N ASP A 39 -9.41 -0.76 -24.78
CA ASP A 39 -9.40 -0.33 -26.17
C ASP A 39 -10.22 -1.27 -27.07
N ARG A 40 -10.28 -0.97 -28.38
CA ARG A 40 -11.03 -1.79 -29.35
C ARG A 40 -10.47 -3.19 -29.55
N GLU A 41 -9.18 -3.36 -29.27
CA GLU A 41 -8.45 -4.62 -29.36
C GLU A 41 -8.56 -5.44 -28.07
N GLY A 42 -9.19 -4.87 -27.02
CA GLY A 42 -9.37 -5.51 -25.72
C GLY A 42 -8.16 -5.36 -24.79
N ASN A 43 -7.21 -4.46 -25.09
CA ASN A 43 -6.10 -4.18 -24.18
C ASN A 43 -6.59 -3.34 -23.00
N GLU A 44 -6.17 -3.73 -21.80
CA GLU A 44 -6.50 -3.04 -20.55
C GLU A 44 -5.52 -1.90 -20.27
N SER A 45 -6.04 -0.72 -19.93
CA SER A 45 -5.28 0.41 -19.41
C SER A 45 -5.71 0.74 -17.98
N LYS A 46 -4.79 1.27 -17.18
CA LYS A 46 -5.04 1.72 -15.80
C LYS A 46 -4.40 3.08 -15.57
N ALA A 47 -5.08 3.92 -14.79
CA ALA A 47 -4.54 5.20 -14.33
C ALA A 47 -3.93 5.03 -12.94
N TYR A 48 -2.66 5.37 -12.79
CA TYR A 48 -1.94 5.37 -11.51
C TYR A 48 -1.67 6.80 -11.05
N PHE A 49 -1.85 7.04 -9.76
CA PHE A 49 -1.56 8.35 -9.19
C PHE A 49 -0.06 8.53 -8.96
N VAL A 50 0.51 9.64 -9.43
CA VAL A 50 1.97 9.86 -9.41
C VAL A 50 2.51 9.91 -7.98
N GLN A 51 1.77 10.52 -7.04
CA GLN A 51 2.21 10.66 -5.65
C GLN A 51 2.29 9.32 -4.91
N ASP A 52 1.39 8.36 -5.23
CA ASP A 52 1.49 7.00 -4.69
C ASP A 52 2.82 6.36 -5.10
N GLY A 53 3.19 6.48 -6.38
CA GLY A 53 4.46 5.95 -6.88
C GLY A 53 5.69 6.57 -6.20
N LEU A 54 5.67 7.87 -5.91
CA LEU A 54 6.73 8.51 -5.14
C LEU A 54 6.77 7.98 -3.70
N GLY A 55 5.60 7.85 -3.04
CA GLY A 55 5.50 7.29 -1.69
C GLY A 55 6.12 5.91 -1.59
N LEU A 56 5.80 5.01 -2.52
CA LEU A 56 6.36 3.65 -2.60
C LEU A 56 7.89 3.67 -2.73
N LYS A 57 8.43 4.54 -3.60
CA LYS A 57 9.89 4.73 -3.73
C LYS A 57 10.55 5.23 -2.46
N LEU A 58 9.88 6.14 -1.74
CA LEU A 58 10.38 6.65 -0.47
C LEU A 58 10.41 5.56 0.60
N LEU A 59 9.37 4.71 0.70
CA LEU A 59 9.41 3.54 1.58
C LEU A 59 10.65 2.68 1.31
N GLN A 60 10.88 2.32 0.04
CA GLN A 60 12.00 1.47 -0.36
C GLN A 60 13.35 2.09 0.01
N ARG A 61 13.55 3.37 -0.27
CA ARG A 61 14.80 4.10 0.07
C ARG A 61 15.05 4.15 1.57
N HIS A 62 13.99 4.20 2.35
CA HIS A 62 14.06 4.30 3.81
C HIS A 62 13.89 2.95 4.53
N GLY A 63 14.07 1.82 3.82
CA GLY A 63 14.19 0.49 4.41
C GLY A 63 12.86 -0.18 4.78
N ILE A 64 11.74 0.27 4.22
CA ILE A 64 10.46 -0.42 4.25
C ILE A 64 10.22 -1.00 2.87
N HIS A 65 10.02 -2.31 2.76
CA HIS A 65 9.91 -3.00 1.47
C HIS A 65 8.46 -2.91 0.93
N PRO A 66 8.19 -2.13 -0.15
CA PRO A 66 6.88 -2.10 -0.77
C PRO A 66 6.69 -3.24 -1.75
N VAL A 67 5.50 -3.84 -1.79
CA VAL A 67 5.14 -4.91 -2.72
C VAL A 67 3.74 -4.65 -3.30
N LEU A 68 3.59 -4.77 -4.61
CA LEU A 68 2.29 -4.76 -5.27
C LEU A 68 1.75 -6.19 -5.37
N ILE A 69 0.51 -6.43 -4.96
CA ILE A 69 -0.12 -7.76 -4.97
C ILE A 69 -1.52 -7.65 -5.57
N THR A 70 -1.73 -8.18 -6.78
CA THR A 70 -3.05 -8.18 -7.42
C THR A 70 -3.51 -9.57 -7.81
N ALA A 71 -4.80 -9.84 -7.63
CA ALA A 71 -5.44 -11.07 -8.11
C ALA A 71 -5.55 -11.10 -9.65
N ARG A 72 -5.49 -9.96 -10.31
CA ARG A 72 -5.61 -9.86 -11.77
C ARG A 72 -4.29 -10.17 -12.47
N ASN A 73 -4.38 -10.81 -13.64
CA ASN A 73 -3.24 -10.97 -14.56
C ASN A 73 -3.03 -9.66 -15.34
N SER A 74 -2.40 -8.67 -14.71
CA SER A 74 -2.31 -7.31 -15.21
C SER A 74 -0.89 -6.95 -15.68
N GLN A 75 -0.71 -6.83 -17.00
CA GLN A 75 0.54 -6.35 -17.57
C GLN A 75 0.81 -4.87 -17.20
N SER A 76 -0.24 -4.08 -17.03
CA SER A 76 -0.14 -2.70 -16.56
C SER A 76 0.45 -2.63 -15.15
N ALA A 77 0.06 -3.54 -14.25
CA ALA A 77 0.63 -3.59 -12.89
C ALA A 77 2.12 -3.99 -12.92
N LEU A 78 2.48 -5.00 -13.70
CA LEU A 78 3.90 -5.38 -13.89
C LEU A 78 4.74 -4.23 -14.43
N LYS A 79 4.23 -3.54 -15.46
CA LYS A 79 4.91 -2.38 -16.05
C LYS A 79 5.09 -1.27 -15.00
N ARG A 80 4.04 -0.97 -14.21
CA ARG A 80 4.11 0.04 -13.16
C ARG A 80 5.15 -0.32 -12.09
N GLY A 81 5.15 -1.58 -11.62
CA GLY A 81 6.14 -2.05 -10.66
C GLY A 81 7.57 -1.95 -11.19
N ALA A 82 7.79 -2.36 -12.45
CA ALA A 82 9.10 -2.25 -13.09
C ALA A 82 9.59 -0.79 -13.21
N ASP A 83 8.71 0.15 -13.58
CA ASP A 83 9.04 1.59 -13.66
C ASP A 83 9.41 2.19 -12.28
N LEU A 84 8.84 1.64 -11.22
CA LEU A 84 9.14 2.05 -9.85
C LEU A 84 10.32 1.28 -9.24
N GLY A 85 10.71 0.14 -9.80
CA GLY A 85 11.69 -0.78 -9.21
C GLY A 85 11.13 -1.50 -7.98
N ILE A 86 9.85 -1.88 -8.01
CA ILE A 86 9.12 -2.45 -6.87
C ILE A 86 8.63 -3.85 -7.23
N ASP A 87 8.77 -4.78 -6.28
CA ASP A 87 8.27 -6.14 -6.43
C ASP A 87 6.78 -6.16 -6.72
N THR A 88 6.39 -6.92 -7.75
CA THR A 88 5.00 -6.97 -8.21
C THR A 88 4.58 -8.40 -8.48
N GLN A 89 3.54 -8.83 -7.80
CA GLN A 89 2.93 -10.14 -7.94
C GLN A 89 1.55 -9.99 -8.59
N ILE A 90 1.36 -10.64 -9.72
CA ILE A 90 0.09 -10.65 -10.46
C ILE A 90 -0.52 -12.05 -10.46
N ALA A 91 -1.82 -12.15 -10.79
CA ALA A 91 -2.57 -13.41 -10.80
C ALA A 91 -2.51 -14.17 -9.47
N VAL A 92 -2.46 -13.43 -8.35
CA VAL A 92 -2.36 -14.00 -7.00
C VAL A 92 -3.73 -14.47 -6.54
N GLY A 93 -3.96 -15.78 -6.50
CA GLY A 93 -5.24 -16.38 -6.06
C GLY A 93 -5.40 -16.36 -4.53
N ASP A 94 -4.30 -16.46 -3.77
CA ASP A 94 -4.28 -16.41 -2.30
C ASP A 94 -3.29 -15.33 -1.84
N LYS A 95 -3.82 -14.13 -1.57
CA LYS A 95 -3.02 -12.98 -1.14
C LYS A 95 -2.41 -13.19 0.25
N LEU A 96 -3.06 -13.93 1.15
CA LEU A 96 -2.52 -14.22 2.47
C LEU A 96 -1.30 -15.15 2.38
N ALA A 97 -1.39 -16.21 1.59
CA ALA A 97 -0.24 -17.10 1.36
C ALA A 97 0.95 -16.33 0.73
N SER A 98 0.68 -15.41 -0.19
CA SER A 98 1.69 -14.53 -0.77
C SER A 98 2.38 -13.66 0.31
N VAL A 99 1.61 -13.02 1.20
CA VAL A 99 2.15 -12.22 2.31
C VAL A 99 2.96 -13.10 3.29
N GLN A 100 2.48 -14.29 3.60
CA GLN A 100 3.22 -15.23 4.47
C GLN A 100 4.56 -15.65 3.85
N HIS A 101 4.60 -15.85 2.54
CA HIS A 101 5.84 -16.14 1.82
C HIS A 101 6.83 -14.97 1.89
N LEU A 102 6.34 -13.73 1.73
CA LEU A 102 7.16 -12.53 1.93
C LEU A 102 7.71 -12.45 3.36
N CYS A 103 6.89 -12.75 4.38
CA CYS A 103 7.34 -12.79 5.76
C CYS A 103 8.49 -13.78 5.95
N GLN A 104 8.39 -14.98 5.39
CA GLN A 104 9.46 -15.99 5.44
C GLN A 104 10.74 -15.50 4.74
N ALA A 105 10.62 -14.93 3.55
CA ALA A 105 11.75 -14.41 2.79
C ALA A 105 12.50 -13.27 3.50
N HIS A 106 11.77 -12.43 4.24
CA HIS A 106 12.35 -11.29 4.98
C HIS A 106 12.66 -11.59 6.46
N GLY A 107 12.36 -12.79 6.96
CA GLY A 107 12.58 -13.16 8.37
C GLY A 107 11.79 -12.31 9.36
N ILE A 108 10.52 -11.99 9.03
CA ILE A 108 9.63 -11.16 9.84
C ILE A 108 8.30 -11.87 10.14
N GLY A 109 7.56 -11.38 11.14
CA GLY A 109 6.20 -11.81 11.41
C GLY A 109 5.16 -10.97 10.67
N LEU A 110 3.91 -11.46 10.60
CA LEU A 110 2.77 -10.74 10.05
C LEU A 110 2.51 -9.42 10.81
N ASP A 111 2.87 -9.33 12.08
CA ASP A 111 2.79 -8.11 12.91
C ASP A 111 3.70 -6.97 12.43
N GLN A 112 4.65 -7.26 11.53
CA GLN A 112 5.56 -6.29 10.90
C GLN A 112 5.16 -5.97 9.45
N VAL A 113 3.97 -6.39 9.01
CA VAL A 113 3.43 -6.13 7.68
C VAL A 113 2.28 -5.12 7.77
N ALA A 114 2.28 -4.13 6.87
CA ALA A 114 1.11 -3.34 6.53
C ALA A 114 0.49 -3.87 5.22
N PHE A 115 -0.83 -3.87 5.12
CA PHE A 115 -1.55 -4.20 3.89
C PHE A 115 -2.61 -3.12 3.62
N LEU A 116 -2.58 -2.54 2.41
CA LEU A 116 -3.60 -1.62 1.91
C LEU A 116 -4.41 -2.33 0.82
N GLY A 117 -5.71 -2.46 1.03
CA GLY A 117 -6.62 -3.12 0.10
C GLY A 117 -8.05 -2.62 0.25
N ASP A 118 -8.89 -2.78 -0.78
CA ASP A 118 -10.19 -2.14 -0.86
C ASP A 118 -11.38 -3.10 -0.97
N ASP A 119 -11.17 -4.36 -1.35
CA ASP A 119 -12.28 -5.27 -1.63
C ASP A 119 -12.07 -6.68 -1.03
N LEU A 120 -13.07 -7.54 -1.20
CA LEU A 120 -13.17 -8.86 -0.57
C LEU A 120 -11.95 -9.78 -0.74
N PRO A 121 -11.24 -9.78 -1.90
CA PRO A 121 -10.00 -10.57 -2.05
C PRO A 121 -8.89 -10.18 -1.07
N ASP A 122 -8.97 -8.99 -0.47
CA ASP A 122 -8.00 -8.47 0.48
C ASP A 122 -8.31 -8.84 1.94
N LEU A 123 -9.51 -9.33 2.24
CA LEU A 123 -9.93 -9.59 3.63
C LEU A 123 -9.00 -10.54 4.37
N ALA A 124 -8.56 -11.62 3.73
CA ALA A 124 -7.70 -12.60 4.40
C ALA A 124 -6.38 -11.99 4.87
N PRO A 125 -5.58 -11.31 4.04
CA PRO A 125 -4.39 -10.62 4.51
C PRO A 125 -4.70 -9.45 5.46
N LEU A 126 -5.75 -8.65 5.23
CA LEU A 126 -6.13 -7.54 6.12
C LEU A 126 -6.43 -8.01 7.55
N CYS A 127 -7.10 -9.15 7.71
CA CYS A 127 -7.39 -9.73 9.04
C CYS A 127 -6.17 -10.35 9.73
N ALA A 128 -5.05 -10.54 9.02
CA ALA A 128 -3.89 -11.28 9.54
C ALA A 128 -2.68 -10.37 9.85
N VAL A 129 -2.54 -9.23 9.16
CA VAL A 129 -1.36 -8.36 9.28
C VAL A 129 -1.41 -7.43 10.49
N GLY A 130 -0.23 -6.91 10.88
CA GLY A 130 -0.11 -5.97 11.99
C GLY A 130 -0.80 -4.62 11.74
N LEU A 131 -0.77 -4.11 10.51
CA LEU A 131 -1.44 -2.87 10.14
C LEU A 131 -2.30 -3.08 8.88
N ALA A 132 -3.60 -3.27 9.10
CA ALA A 132 -4.61 -3.36 8.05
C ALA A 132 -5.15 -1.97 7.73
N VAL A 133 -5.14 -1.60 6.45
CA VAL A 133 -5.54 -0.27 5.96
C VAL A 133 -6.46 -0.40 4.75
N ALA A 134 -7.43 0.48 4.62
CA ALA A 134 -8.30 0.57 3.45
C ALA A 134 -8.39 2.01 2.92
N PRO A 135 -8.56 2.23 1.60
CA PRO A 135 -8.83 3.54 1.06
C PRO A 135 -10.23 4.05 1.47
N ALA A 136 -10.45 5.37 1.39
CA ALA A 136 -11.72 6.01 1.80
C ALA A 136 -12.96 5.44 1.09
N ASN A 137 -12.79 4.91 -0.13
CA ASN A 137 -13.86 4.34 -0.94
C ASN A 137 -13.89 2.79 -0.94
N ALA A 138 -13.23 2.15 0.01
CA ALA A 138 -13.24 0.69 0.14
C ALA A 138 -14.65 0.14 0.33
N HIS A 139 -14.84 -1.12 -0.05
CA HIS A 139 -16.09 -1.83 0.21
C HIS A 139 -16.42 -1.82 1.72
N PRO A 140 -17.68 -1.55 2.14
CA PRO A 140 -18.04 -1.43 3.56
C PRO A 140 -17.59 -2.61 4.42
N TRP A 141 -17.69 -3.83 3.93
CA TRP A 141 -17.23 -5.02 4.66
C TRP A 141 -15.73 -5.08 4.89
N VAL A 142 -14.95 -4.41 4.06
CA VAL A 142 -13.51 -4.24 4.27
C VAL A 142 -13.25 -3.13 5.27
N ALA A 143 -13.89 -1.97 5.07
CA ALA A 143 -13.74 -0.80 5.93
C ALA A 143 -14.04 -1.10 7.42
N GLU A 144 -15.01 -1.97 7.70
CA GLU A 144 -15.37 -2.42 9.06
C GLU A 144 -14.32 -3.32 9.73
N ARG A 145 -13.34 -3.84 8.97
CA ARG A 145 -12.38 -4.88 9.41
C ARG A 145 -10.93 -4.44 9.38
N VAL A 146 -10.66 -3.17 9.02
CA VAL A 146 -9.32 -2.62 9.03
C VAL A 146 -9.04 -1.83 10.29
N HIS A 147 -7.77 -1.64 10.59
CA HIS A 147 -7.34 -0.84 11.71
C HIS A 147 -7.48 0.66 11.45
N TRP A 148 -7.32 1.06 10.18
CA TRP A 148 -7.38 2.45 9.76
C TRP A 148 -7.87 2.57 8.31
N GLN A 149 -8.63 3.62 8.03
CA GLN A 149 -9.07 3.98 6.70
C GLN A 149 -8.44 5.32 6.31
N THR A 150 -7.82 5.39 5.13
CA THR A 150 -7.23 6.64 4.64
C THR A 150 -8.32 7.67 4.31
N ARG A 151 -7.97 8.94 4.31
CA ARG A 151 -8.87 10.04 3.87
C ARG A 151 -8.93 10.11 2.35
N ALA A 152 -7.84 9.73 1.69
CA ALA A 152 -7.76 9.65 0.24
C ALA A 152 -8.42 8.37 -0.27
N ALA A 153 -9.10 8.46 -1.40
CA ALA A 153 -9.63 7.31 -2.13
C ALA A 153 -8.53 6.58 -2.91
N GLY A 154 -8.80 5.34 -3.28
CA GLY A 154 -7.96 4.56 -4.17
C GLY A 154 -7.70 5.29 -5.49
N GLY A 155 -6.47 5.22 -6.00
CA GLY A 155 -6.03 5.97 -7.16
C GLY A 155 -6.00 7.51 -7.00
N ARG A 156 -6.12 7.99 -5.77
CA ARG A 156 -6.17 9.43 -5.44
C ARG A 156 -5.26 9.80 -4.26
N GLY A 157 -4.27 8.96 -3.94
CA GLY A 157 -3.31 9.23 -2.88
C GLY A 157 -3.43 8.35 -1.63
N ALA A 158 -4.31 7.35 -1.61
CA ALA A 158 -4.42 6.43 -0.48
C ALA A 158 -3.11 5.69 -0.20
N GLY A 159 -2.41 5.24 -1.25
CA GLY A 159 -1.08 4.64 -1.14
C GLY A 159 -0.07 5.63 -0.57
N ARG A 160 -0.07 6.89 -1.03
CA ARG A 160 0.82 7.94 -0.52
C ARG A 160 0.56 8.23 0.95
N GLU A 161 -0.70 8.31 1.37
CA GLU A 161 -1.06 8.61 2.76
C GLU A 161 -0.53 7.52 3.71
N LEU A 162 -0.67 6.23 3.35
CA LEU A 162 -0.05 5.14 4.12
C LEU A 162 1.48 5.26 4.16
N CYS A 163 2.11 5.54 3.02
CA CYS A 163 3.57 5.70 2.97
C CYS A 163 4.05 6.82 3.90
N ASP A 164 3.39 7.96 3.88
CA ASP A 164 3.74 9.11 4.73
C ASP A 164 3.58 8.79 6.22
N VAL A 165 2.50 8.07 6.60
CA VAL A 165 2.29 7.60 7.98
C VAL A 165 3.40 6.66 8.43
N LEU A 166 3.80 5.68 7.62
CA LEU A 166 4.85 4.73 7.96
C LEU A 166 6.21 5.42 8.13
N LEU A 167 6.55 6.35 7.22
CA LEU A 167 7.78 7.13 7.30
C LEU A 167 7.79 8.03 8.55
N ALA A 168 6.67 8.69 8.85
CA ALA A 168 6.56 9.55 10.01
C ALA A 168 6.62 8.76 11.33
N ALA A 169 5.93 7.62 11.43
CA ALA A 169 5.96 6.75 12.61
C ALA A 169 7.37 6.19 12.90
N GLN A 170 8.23 6.08 11.87
CA GLN A 170 9.62 5.65 12.00
C GLN A 170 10.62 6.81 12.12
N GLY A 171 10.13 8.05 12.28
CA GLY A 171 10.99 9.24 12.47
C GLY A 171 11.81 9.59 11.23
N LYS A 172 11.34 9.29 10.01
CA LYS A 172 12.09 9.44 8.76
C LYS A 172 11.74 10.69 7.97
N VAL A 173 10.83 11.52 8.49
CA VAL A 173 10.34 12.72 7.78
C VAL A 173 11.46 13.68 7.43
N ASP A 174 12.34 14.01 8.40
CA ASP A 174 13.44 14.94 8.17
C ASP A 174 14.43 14.41 7.11
N ALA A 175 14.72 13.10 7.13
CA ALA A 175 15.58 12.48 6.14
C ALA A 175 14.94 12.51 4.73
N VAL A 176 13.63 12.29 4.64
CA VAL A 176 12.89 12.42 3.37
C VAL A 176 12.92 13.87 2.87
N LEU A 177 12.64 14.85 3.74
CA LEU A 177 12.62 16.27 3.33
C LEU A 177 14.00 16.75 2.87
N ALA A 178 15.06 16.30 3.53
CA ALA A 178 16.44 16.62 3.14
C ALA A 178 16.80 16.13 1.73
N GLU A 179 16.22 15.00 1.24
CA GLU A 179 16.40 14.56 -0.15
C GLU A 179 15.87 15.58 -1.18
N PHE A 180 14.95 16.46 -0.77
CA PHE A 180 14.33 17.48 -1.63
C PHE A 180 14.75 18.91 -1.28
N GLY A 181 15.76 19.07 -0.43
CA GLY A 181 16.36 20.37 -0.11
C GLY A 181 15.62 21.18 0.96
N ALA A 182 14.85 20.52 1.83
CA ALA A 182 14.09 21.15 2.91
C ALA A 182 14.55 20.67 4.30
#